data_5407de5fe5a28152bae1fa7cace98642
#
_entry.id   5407de5fe5a28152bae1fa7cace98642
#
_cell.length_a   1.000
_cell.length_b   1.000
_cell.length_c   1.000
_cell.angle_alpha   90.00
_cell.angle_beta   90.00
_cell.angle_gamma   90.00
#
_symmetry.space_group_name_H-M   'P 1'
#
loop_
_entity.id
_entity.type
_entity.pdbx_description
1 polymer ?
#
loop_
_entity_poly.entity_id
_entity_poly.type
_entity_poly.pdbx_seq_one_letter_code
_entity_poly.pdbx_strand_id
1 'polypeptide(L)'
;MYVLSMEIDERIVKFLKRHHVLTLATATAEGEPWCANAFYAYDVERNRLIFTSDDATRHAREMSSNCRVAASVVLETRIVGKVQGLQISGVAGRGDEADRRVYIRRFPYAAALGELHLWYVEPDMLKFTDNTLGFGKKLIWKS
;
A
#
# COMPACT_ATOMS: atom_id res chain seq x y z
N MET A 1 -3.58 -5.11 -22.86
CA MET A 1 -2.19 -4.72 -23.12
C MET A 1 -1.52 -4.26 -21.84
N TYR A 2 -0.29 -4.69 -21.61
CA TYR A 2 0.50 -4.28 -20.45
C TYR A 2 1.47 -3.18 -20.89
N VAL A 3 1.58 -2.13 -20.07
CA VAL A 3 2.60 -1.09 -20.25
C VAL A 3 3.57 -1.21 -19.07
N LEU A 4 4.82 -1.53 -19.37
CA LEU A 4 5.90 -1.61 -18.39
C LEU A 4 6.71 -0.31 -18.44
N SER A 5 6.93 0.32 -17.29
CA SER A 5 7.67 1.57 -17.19
C SER A 5 8.69 1.49 -16.06
N MET A 6 9.84 2.16 -16.24
CA MET A 6 10.83 2.34 -15.17
C MET A 6 10.36 3.40 -14.16
N GLU A 7 9.56 4.35 -14.61
CA GLU A 7 8.94 5.34 -13.74
C GLU A 7 7.51 4.93 -13.44
N ILE A 8 7.04 5.25 -12.23
CA ILE A 8 5.67 4.98 -11.85
C ILE A 8 4.75 5.92 -12.61
N ASP A 9 3.78 5.34 -13.32
CA ASP A 9 2.79 6.11 -14.06
C ASP A 9 2.04 7.07 -13.14
N GLU A 10 1.86 8.30 -13.59
CA GLU A 10 1.19 9.35 -12.81
C GLU A 10 -0.21 8.94 -12.35
N ARG A 11 -0.91 8.13 -13.13
CA ARG A 11 -2.26 7.64 -12.78
C ARG A 11 -2.22 6.74 -11.54
N ILE A 12 -1.17 5.95 -11.37
CA ILE A 12 -0.95 5.14 -10.17
C ILE A 12 -0.67 6.04 -8.97
N VAL A 13 0.19 7.04 -9.13
CA VAL A 13 0.51 7.99 -8.07
C VAL A 13 -0.75 8.73 -7.61
N LYS A 14 -1.55 9.22 -8.55
CA LYS A 14 -2.80 9.92 -8.24
C LYS A 14 -3.79 8.99 -7.52
N PHE A 15 -3.90 7.75 -7.94
CA PHE A 15 -4.77 6.77 -7.31
C PHE A 15 -4.34 6.52 -5.86
N LEU A 16 -3.05 6.29 -5.62
CA LEU A 16 -2.52 6.08 -4.29
C LEU A 16 -2.74 7.29 -3.36
N LYS A 17 -2.58 8.50 -3.88
CA LYS A 17 -2.80 9.72 -3.10
C LYS A 17 -4.26 9.98 -2.78
N ARG A 18 -5.16 9.53 -3.64
CA ARG A 18 -6.59 9.78 -3.47
C ARG A 18 -7.24 8.83 -2.46
N HIS A 19 -6.79 7.58 -2.42
CA HIS A 19 -7.36 6.56 -1.54
C HIS A 19 -6.67 6.54 -0.18
N HIS A 20 -7.32 5.94 0.80
CA HIS A 20 -6.92 6.04 2.20
C HIS A 20 -6.66 4.71 2.88
N VAL A 21 -7.25 3.63 2.37
CA VAL A 21 -7.21 2.32 3.03
C VAL A 21 -6.55 1.31 2.12
N LEU A 22 -5.53 0.63 2.66
CA LEU A 22 -4.96 -0.54 2.02
C LEU A 22 -5.46 -1.81 2.70
N THR A 23 -5.50 -2.89 1.93
CA THR A 23 -5.58 -4.24 2.47
C THR A 23 -4.18 -4.82 2.41
N LEU A 24 -3.68 -5.21 3.57
CA LEU A 24 -2.34 -5.78 3.72
C LEU A 24 -2.45 -7.30 3.83
N ALA A 25 -1.66 -8.01 3.04
CA ALA A 25 -1.53 -9.46 3.13
C ALA A 25 -0.16 -9.81 3.70
N THR A 26 -0.16 -10.57 4.78
CA THR A 26 1.04 -11.08 5.43
C THR A 26 1.01 -12.60 5.42
N ALA A 27 2.14 -13.23 5.70
CA ALA A 27 2.22 -14.68 5.77
C ALA A 27 3.24 -15.11 6.81
N THR A 28 3.02 -16.29 7.38
CA THR A 28 4.03 -16.95 8.22
C THR A 28 5.17 -17.49 7.34
N ALA A 29 6.25 -17.94 7.97
CA ALA A 29 7.35 -18.60 7.26
C ALA A 29 6.90 -19.84 6.50
N GLU A 30 5.84 -20.50 6.97
CA GLU A 30 5.24 -21.69 6.34
C GLU A 30 4.22 -21.32 5.25
N GLY A 31 3.97 -20.04 5.03
CA GLY A 31 3.08 -19.59 3.98
C GLY A 31 1.62 -19.46 4.37
N GLU A 32 1.28 -19.47 5.66
CA GLU A 32 -0.09 -19.23 6.09
C GLU A 32 -0.43 -17.75 5.92
N PRO A 33 -1.42 -17.40 5.09
CA PRO A 33 -1.75 -16.01 4.80
C PRO A 33 -2.71 -15.41 5.81
N TRP A 34 -2.61 -14.11 5.96
CA TRP A 34 -3.52 -13.29 6.75
C TRP A 34 -3.71 -11.94 6.09
N CYS A 35 -4.82 -11.28 6.31
CA CYS A 35 -4.99 -9.92 5.81
C CYS A 35 -5.58 -8.99 6.86
N ALA A 36 -5.25 -7.71 6.72
CA ALA A 36 -5.72 -6.65 7.60
C ALA A 36 -5.90 -5.37 6.78
N ASN A 37 -6.66 -4.43 7.30
CA ASN A 37 -6.85 -3.14 6.66
C ASN A 37 -6.19 -2.05 7.51
N ALA A 38 -5.64 -1.04 6.84
CA ALA A 38 -5.03 0.10 7.54
C ALA A 38 -5.15 1.36 6.70
N PHE A 39 -5.28 2.50 7.37
CA PHE A 39 -5.11 3.79 6.72
C PHE A 39 -3.63 3.96 6.35
N TYR A 40 -3.37 4.54 5.19
CA TYR A 40 -2.00 4.75 4.73
C TYR A 40 -1.79 6.16 4.19
N ALA A 41 -0.54 6.60 4.23
CA ALA A 41 -0.05 7.76 3.51
C ALA A 41 0.99 7.30 2.50
N TYR A 42 0.93 7.84 1.28
CA TYR A 42 1.89 7.47 0.24
C TYR A 42 3.00 8.51 0.12
N ASP A 43 4.24 8.04 0.28
CA ASP A 43 5.45 8.82 0.06
C ASP A 43 5.89 8.63 -1.39
N VAL A 44 5.67 9.65 -2.23
CA VAL A 44 6.01 9.59 -3.65
C VAL A 44 7.51 9.48 -3.87
N GLU A 45 8.30 10.21 -3.08
CA GLU A 45 9.74 10.29 -3.28
C GLU A 45 10.43 8.95 -3.01
N ARG A 46 10.02 8.26 -1.93
CA ARG A 46 10.60 6.98 -1.55
C ARG A 46 9.78 5.78 -2.00
N ASN A 47 8.64 6.02 -2.64
CA ASN A 47 7.71 4.98 -3.08
C ASN A 47 7.35 4.02 -1.95
N ARG A 48 6.74 4.57 -0.89
CA ARG A 48 6.34 3.80 0.29
C ARG A 48 4.91 4.09 0.67
N LEU A 49 4.18 3.05 1.04
CA LEU A 49 2.89 3.19 1.69
C LEU A 49 3.13 3.07 3.20
N ILE A 50 2.86 4.13 3.93
CA ILE A 50 3.18 4.24 5.36
C ILE A 50 1.89 4.09 6.16
N PHE A 51 1.90 3.24 7.17
CA PHE A 51 0.74 2.96 8.00
C PHE A 51 1.16 2.68 9.44
N THR A 52 0.20 2.59 10.33
CA THR A 52 0.46 2.26 11.74
C THR A 52 -0.16 0.91 12.07
N SER A 53 0.52 0.15 12.92
CA SER A 53 0.03 -1.12 13.43
C SER A 53 0.59 -1.36 14.82
N ASP A 54 -0.29 -1.73 15.75
CA ASP A 54 0.14 -2.16 17.07
C ASP A 54 0.98 -3.43 16.95
N ASP A 55 2.07 -3.49 17.68
CA ASP A 55 3.01 -4.62 17.65
C ASP A 55 2.39 -5.94 18.12
N ALA A 56 1.29 -5.89 18.85
CA ALA A 56 0.59 -7.08 19.32
C ALA A 56 -0.33 -7.69 18.26
N THR A 57 -0.55 -7.03 17.13
CA THR A 57 -1.40 -7.57 16.08
C THR A 57 -0.73 -8.74 15.37
N ARG A 58 -1.55 -9.66 14.83
CA ARG A 58 -1.04 -10.80 14.06
C ARG A 58 -0.21 -10.34 12.86
N HIS A 59 -0.70 -9.38 12.09
CA HIS A 59 0.01 -8.91 10.90
C HIS A 59 1.35 -8.25 11.26
N ALA A 60 1.45 -7.51 12.36
CA ALA A 60 2.71 -6.93 12.78
C ALA A 60 3.73 -8.00 13.19
N ARG A 61 3.28 -9.03 13.91
CA ARG A 61 4.14 -10.16 14.27
C ARG A 61 4.62 -10.91 13.01
N GLU A 62 3.74 -11.11 12.04
CA GLU A 62 4.11 -11.78 10.79
C GLU A 62 5.09 -10.96 9.98
N MET A 63 4.90 -9.65 9.86
CA MET A 63 5.86 -8.77 9.18
C MET A 63 7.24 -8.78 9.85
N SER A 64 7.29 -8.93 11.16
CA SER A 64 8.55 -8.98 11.91
C SER A 64 9.37 -10.24 11.60
N SER A 65 8.70 -11.35 11.29
CA SER A 65 9.36 -12.62 10.97
C SER A 65 9.45 -12.90 9.48
N ASN A 66 8.55 -12.34 8.67
CA ASN A 66 8.55 -12.48 7.22
C ASN A 66 8.16 -11.14 6.60
N CYS A 67 9.14 -10.42 6.09
CA CYS A 67 8.93 -9.07 5.56
C CYS A 67 8.30 -9.05 4.16
N ARG A 68 8.19 -10.19 3.48
CA ARG A 68 7.52 -10.25 2.17
C ARG A 68 6.02 -10.11 2.37
N VAL A 69 5.44 -9.09 1.72
CA VAL A 69 4.02 -8.78 1.86
C VAL A 69 3.40 -8.47 0.51
N ALA A 70 2.09 -8.50 0.48
CA ALA A 70 1.32 -7.95 -0.63
C ALA A 70 0.30 -6.96 -0.07
N ALA A 71 -0.17 -6.08 -0.92
CA ALA A 71 -1.21 -5.15 -0.54
C ALA A 71 -2.10 -4.85 -1.73
N SER A 72 -3.28 -4.33 -1.46
CA SER A 72 -4.16 -3.82 -2.49
C SER A 72 -4.87 -2.56 -2.03
N VAL A 73 -5.19 -1.71 -3.00
CA VAL A 73 -6.02 -0.53 -2.80
C VAL A 73 -7.09 -0.58 -3.88
N VAL A 74 -8.34 -0.41 -3.51
CA VAL A 74 -9.45 -0.52 -4.46
C VAL A 74 -10.39 0.67 -4.34
N LEU A 75 -10.91 1.12 -5.48
CA LEU A 75 -12.07 1.99 -5.51
C LEU A 75 -13.31 1.12 -5.32
N GLU A 76 -13.96 1.22 -4.17
CA GLU A 76 -15.20 0.52 -3.93
C GLU A 76 -16.29 1.13 -4.82
N THR A 77 -16.88 0.32 -5.70
CA THR A 77 -17.89 0.75 -6.64
C THR A 77 -18.84 -0.40 -7.00
N ARG A 78 -20.08 -0.07 -7.29
CA ARG A 78 -21.09 -1.02 -7.78
C ARG A 78 -21.10 -1.12 -9.30
N ILE A 79 -20.34 -0.27 -9.97
CA ILE A 79 -20.35 -0.15 -11.45
C ILE A 79 -19.07 -0.75 -11.98
N VAL A 80 -19.16 -1.89 -12.68
CA VAL A 80 -18.00 -2.63 -13.16
C VAL A 80 -17.12 -1.80 -14.11
N GLY A 81 -17.72 -0.92 -14.91
CA GLY A 81 -16.98 -0.04 -15.84
C GLY A 81 -16.17 1.05 -15.12
N LYS A 82 -16.37 1.26 -13.82
CA LYS A 82 -15.64 2.24 -13.00
C LYS A 82 -14.63 1.59 -12.06
N VAL A 83 -14.44 0.28 -12.13
CA VAL A 83 -13.50 -0.42 -11.26
C VAL A 83 -12.09 0.11 -11.49
N GLN A 84 -11.45 0.48 -10.38
CA GLN A 84 -10.02 0.79 -10.31
C GLN A 84 -9.43 0.04 -9.14
N GLY A 85 -8.30 -0.60 -9.34
CA GLY A 85 -7.66 -1.36 -8.28
C GLY A 85 -6.17 -1.46 -8.51
N LEU A 86 -5.42 -1.41 -7.41
CA LEU A 86 -3.97 -1.53 -7.42
C LEU A 86 -3.57 -2.76 -6.61
N GLN A 87 -2.81 -3.64 -7.25
CA GLN A 87 -2.17 -4.79 -6.60
C GLN A 87 -0.70 -4.45 -6.37
N ILE A 88 -0.20 -4.77 -5.19
CA ILE A 88 1.14 -4.39 -4.73
C ILE A 88 1.84 -5.63 -4.22
N SER A 89 3.06 -5.87 -4.71
CA SER A 89 4.01 -6.80 -4.10
C SER A 89 5.15 -5.97 -3.52
N GLY A 90 5.64 -6.33 -2.36
CA GLY A 90 6.70 -5.54 -1.75
C GLY A 90 7.26 -6.11 -0.45
N VAL A 91 8.00 -5.26 0.22
CA VAL A 91 8.68 -5.57 1.47
C VAL A 91 8.21 -4.60 2.55
N ALA A 92 7.84 -5.15 3.71
CA ALA A 92 7.48 -4.36 4.87
C ALA A 92 8.72 -4.04 5.71
N GLY A 93 8.70 -2.89 6.35
CA GLY A 93 9.75 -2.50 7.29
C GLY A 93 9.22 -1.52 8.32
N ARG A 94 10.03 -1.29 9.36
CA ARG A 94 9.71 -0.30 10.40
C ARG A 94 9.93 1.10 9.86
N GLY A 95 8.95 1.98 10.10
CA GLY A 95 9.02 3.37 9.69
C GLY A 95 9.99 4.18 10.53
N ASP A 96 10.61 5.17 9.88
CA ASP A 96 11.52 6.12 10.51
C ASP A 96 10.84 7.47 10.76
N GLU A 97 11.61 8.47 11.19
CA GLU A 97 11.08 9.81 11.45
C GLU A 97 10.55 10.50 10.19
N ALA A 98 11.18 10.24 9.04
CA ALA A 98 10.68 10.78 7.77
C ALA A 98 9.32 10.17 7.41
N ASP A 99 9.14 8.87 7.66
CA ASP A 99 7.84 8.20 7.47
C ASP A 99 6.79 8.80 8.40
N ARG A 100 7.15 9.09 9.66
CA ARG A 100 6.26 9.72 10.61
C ARG A 100 5.76 11.08 10.12
N ARG A 101 6.66 11.90 9.57
CA ARG A 101 6.29 13.21 9.03
C ARG A 101 5.30 13.10 7.88
N VAL A 102 5.52 12.15 6.96
CA VAL A 102 4.61 11.91 5.84
C VAL A 102 3.23 11.46 6.35
N TYR A 103 3.21 10.54 7.29
CA TYR A 103 1.96 10.02 7.85
C TYR A 103 1.15 11.12 8.54
N ILE A 104 1.79 11.91 9.41
CA ILE A 104 1.13 12.99 10.15
C ILE A 104 0.66 14.10 9.22
N ARG A 105 1.39 14.37 8.14
CA ARG A 105 0.96 15.37 7.16
C ARG A 105 -0.39 15.00 6.57
N ARG A 106 -0.62 13.74 6.31
CA ARG A 106 -1.89 13.26 5.79
C ARG A 106 -2.96 13.12 6.88
N PHE A 107 -2.56 12.68 8.06
CA PHE A 107 -3.43 12.42 9.19
C PHE A 107 -2.97 13.23 10.42
N PRO A 108 -3.23 14.56 10.44
CA PRO A 108 -2.70 15.42 11.51
C PRO A 108 -3.13 15.02 12.93
N TYR A 109 -4.30 14.43 13.09
CA TYR A 109 -4.76 13.97 14.40
C TYR A 109 -3.83 12.93 15.02
N ALA A 110 -3.07 12.23 14.21
CA ALA A 110 -2.17 11.19 14.68
C ALA A 110 -1.05 11.76 15.57
N ALA A 111 -0.69 13.04 15.40
CA ALA A 111 0.31 13.69 16.24
C ALA A 111 -0.10 13.73 17.72
N ALA A 112 -1.41 13.70 18.00
CA ALA A 112 -1.94 13.75 19.36
C ALA A 112 -2.05 12.35 20.02
N LEU A 113 -1.80 11.28 19.29
CA LEU A 113 -1.95 9.91 19.78
C LEU A 113 -0.73 9.37 20.52
N GLY A 114 0.33 10.20 20.69
CA GLY A 114 1.56 9.80 21.34
C GLY A 114 2.46 9.01 20.41
N GLU A 115 3.03 7.89 20.91
CA GLU A 115 3.92 7.06 20.12
C GLU A 115 3.15 6.32 19.03
N LEU A 116 3.64 6.43 17.78
CA LEU A 116 3.08 5.73 16.63
C LEU A 116 3.98 4.56 16.26
N HIS A 117 3.38 3.37 16.13
CA HIS A 117 4.08 2.18 15.64
C HIS A 117 4.01 2.17 14.11
N LEU A 118 4.96 2.86 13.49
CA LEU A 118 4.98 3.05 12.04
C LEU A 118 5.59 1.87 11.30
N TRP A 119 4.95 1.52 10.23
CA TRP A 119 5.39 0.54 9.25
C TRP A 119 5.30 1.14 7.86
N TYR A 120 6.02 0.54 6.91
CA TYR A 120 5.85 0.87 5.50
C TYR A 120 5.81 -0.40 4.66
N VAL A 121 5.18 -0.32 3.50
CA VAL A 121 5.35 -1.26 2.41
C VAL A 121 6.11 -0.55 1.31
N GLU A 122 7.26 -1.10 0.92
CA GLU A 122 8.04 -0.61 -0.21
C GLU A 122 7.78 -1.53 -1.40
N PRO A 123 7.05 -1.05 -2.41
CA PRO A 123 6.69 -1.88 -3.56
C PRO A 123 7.90 -2.28 -4.40
N ASP A 124 7.88 -3.52 -4.87
CA ASP A 124 8.74 -3.97 -5.97
C ASP A 124 7.92 -4.20 -7.24
N MET A 125 6.60 -4.27 -7.13
CA MET A 125 5.69 -4.35 -8.26
C MET A 125 4.38 -3.66 -7.94
N LEU A 126 3.89 -2.87 -8.89
CA LEU A 126 2.57 -2.25 -8.88
C LEU A 126 1.83 -2.64 -10.14
N LYS A 127 0.62 -3.19 -9.98
CA LYS A 127 -0.25 -3.55 -11.10
C LYS A 127 -1.58 -2.83 -10.95
N PHE A 128 -1.82 -1.87 -11.81
CA PHE A 128 -3.01 -1.04 -11.77
C PHE A 128 -4.00 -1.46 -12.85
N THR A 129 -5.21 -1.78 -12.44
CA THR A 129 -6.33 -2.06 -13.35
C THR A 129 -7.29 -0.88 -13.30
N ASP A 130 -7.62 -0.33 -14.47
CA ASP A 130 -8.55 0.78 -14.60
C ASP A 130 -9.49 0.53 -15.77
N ASN A 131 -10.71 0.13 -15.45
CA ASN A 131 -11.70 -0.19 -16.48
C ASN A 131 -12.22 1.05 -17.23
N THR A 132 -11.98 2.25 -16.67
CA THR A 132 -12.36 3.50 -17.37
C THR A 132 -11.47 3.79 -18.58
N LEU A 133 -10.25 3.23 -18.62
CA LEU A 133 -9.31 3.36 -19.73
C LEU A 133 -9.54 2.32 -20.84
N GLY A 134 -10.42 1.36 -20.61
CA GLY A 134 -10.69 0.22 -21.46
C GLY A 134 -10.78 -1.03 -20.61
N PHE A 135 -11.77 -1.86 -20.87
CA PHE A 135 -12.08 -3.00 -20.00
C PHE A 135 -10.86 -3.92 -19.85
N GLY A 136 -10.44 -4.15 -18.61
CA GLY A 136 -9.30 -5.00 -18.29
C GLY A 136 -7.93 -4.39 -18.58
N LYS A 137 -7.85 -3.10 -18.91
CA LYS A 137 -6.57 -2.45 -19.20
C LYS A 137 -5.72 -2.30 -17.94
N LYS A 138 -4.43 -2.62 -18.05
CA LYS A 138 -3.51 -2.68 -16.92
C LYS A 138 -2.22 -1.92 -17.17
N LEU A 139 -1.74 -1.23 -16.12
CA LEU A 139 -0.45 -0.57 -16.09
C LEU A 139 0.41 -1.30 -15.08
N ILE A 140 1.65 -1.66 -15.46
CA ILE A 140 2.56 -2.40 -14.58
C ILE A 140 3.85 -1.61 -14.40
N TRP A 141 4.26 -1.47 -13.15
CA TRP A 141 5.56 -0.96 -12.76
C TRP A 141 6.30 -2.03 -11.98
N LYS A 142 7.60 -2.16 -12.25
CA LYS A 142 8.52 -3.03 -11.50
C LYS A 142 9.77 -2.25 -11.15
N SER A 143 10.27 -2.45 -9.94
CA SER A 143 11.55 -1.89 -9.51
C SER A 143 12.75 -2.48 -10.25
#